data_d90ec8f542ee61dc0f22500b2ef06f11
#
_entry.id   d90ec8f542ee61dc0f22500b2ef06f11
#
_cell.length_a   1.000
_cell.length_b   1.000
_cell.length_c   1.000
_cell.angle_alpha   90.00
_cell.angle_beta   90.00
_cell.angle_gamma   90.00
#
_symmetry.space_group_name_H-M   'P 1'
#
loop_
_entity.id
_entity.type
_entity.pdbx_description
1 polymer ?
#
loop_
_entity_poly.entity_id
_entity_poly.type
_entity_poly.pdbx_seq_one_letter_code
_entity_poly.pdbx_strand_id
1 'polypeptide(L)'
;MGGRGWWKRLRRGAVMLVVVAAGGAYVGWYAFFREEPQPPFTSADGRFKYGSIGAESSSGIPYWIFVVLPRMFPEHVPGPGGYRAFGVLWEEGEELPIGFTKKVVGFPRVANNCAVCHTASYRTREEETPTYVPAGPNHASNVQALLRFFATCAADPRFNADDILAEIALVERLSWFDKLAYRYLIIPRVKQALLHRRDQFAWMDRPGWPHWGPGRDDPMNLTKYFMANLPVDDTVGNADFPAIWNLKVRDGKALQWDGSTPLTLAVLTDSALGLGAQPTDWFKREMKWLEGYLRNLPAPTYPFPVDAALADTGKGVFGQACASCHAPGPGSRLGTLIDIAEIGTDRNRLDAWTEAGANAANRVRTELGVNYGNMTKTNGYIAVPLDGIWLRAPYLHNGSVPNLRALLEPVERRTKVFYRGYDVYDPRNVGFETQSEPARRAGFRFDVGERGNGNQGHLYGTDLPAGQKDALLEYLRTL
;
A
#
# COMPACT_ATOMS: atom_id res chain seq x y z
N MET A 1 36.61 -66.26 9.19
CA MET A 1 37.26 -65.02 8.64
C MET A 1 36.29 -64.18 7.74
N GLY A 2 35.07 -63.90 8.16
CA GLY A 2 34.07 -63.26 7.31
C GLY A 2 33.56 -61.80 7.76
N GLY A 3 33.88 -61.39 8.98
CA GLY A 3 33.25 -60.22 9.58
C GLY A 3 33.81 -58.87 9.13
N ARG A 4 35.09 -58.73 8.78
CA ARG A 4 35.71 -57.41 8.44
C ARG A 4 35.30 -56.81 7.07
N GLY A 5 34.92 -57.69 6.12
CA GLY A 5 34.49 -57.29 4.77
C GLY A 5 33.06 -56.66 4.75
N TRP A 6 32.17 -57.23 5.54
CA TRP A 6 30.78 -56.78 5.66
C TRP A 6 30.68 -55.42 6.35
N TRP A 7 31.39 -55.15 7.43
CA TRP A 7 31.49 -53.89 8.10
C TRP A 7 32.06 -52.79 7.19
N LYS A 8 33.04 -53.08 6.34
CA LYS A 8 33.55 -52.09 5.35
C LYS A 8 32.53 -51.74 4.28
N ARG A 9 31.72 -52.73 3.83
CA ARG A 9 30.63 -52.49 2.87
C ARG A 9 29.50 -51.67 3.48
N LEU A 10 29.09 -51.97 4.72
CA LEU A 10 28.09 -51.16 5.46
C LEU A 10 28.57 -49.74 5.69
N ARG A 11 29.79 -49.51 6.12
CA ARG A 11 30.34 -48.15 6.28
C ARG A 11 30.39 -47.38 4.95
N ARG A 12 30.77 -48.01 3.85
CA ARG A 12 30.76 -47.40 2.51
C ARG A 12 29.33 -47.07 2.06
N GLY A 13 28.38 -47.98 2.29
CA GLY A 13 26.95 -47.73 2.01
C GLY A 13 26.39 -46.56 2.83
N ALA A 14 26.70 -46.51 4.14
CA ALA A 14 26.29 -45.42 5.00
C ALA A 14 26.91 -44.07 4.59
N VAL A 15 28.19 -44.03 4.25
CA VAL A 15 28.86 -42.81 3.74
C VAL A 15 28.26 -42.37 2.42
N MET A 16 27.98 -43.28 1.49
CA MET A 16 27.34 -42.97 0.22
C MET A 16 25.93 -42.39 0.42
N LEU A 17 25.15 -42.95 1.36
CA LEU A 17 23.81 -42.48 1.72
C LEU A 17 23.85 -41.05 2.30
N VAL A 18 24.82 -40.78 3.18
CA VAL A 18 25.04 -39.42 3.75
C VAL A 18 25.44 -38.44 2.67
N VAL A 19 26.32 -38.82 1.74
CA VAL A 19 26.74 -37.94 0.62
C VAL A 19 25.55 -37.64 -0.31
N VAL A 20 24.74 -38.64 -0.64
CA VAL A 20 23.55 -38.47 -1.46
C VAL A 20 22.50 -37.57 -0.75
N ALA A 21 22.27 -37.80 0.54
CA ALA A 21 21.36 -36.99 1.35
C ALA A 21 21.87 -35.58 1.49
N ALA A 22 23.15 -35.34 1.75
CA ALA A 22 23.73 -34.00 1.82
C ALA A 22 23.71 -33.26 0.46
N GLY A 23 24.02 -33.98 -0.62
CA GLY A 23 23.89 -33.45 -1.98
C GLY A 23 22.46 -33.08 -2.34
N GLY A 24 21.48 -33.92 -2.01
CA GLY A 24 20.06 -33.66 -2.18
C GLY A 24 19.58 -32.46 -1.34
N ALA A 25 20.03 -32.37 -0.09
CA ALA A 25 19.72 -31.23 0.78
C ALA A 25 20.32 -29.92 0.23
N TYR A 26 21.56 -29.95 -0.25
CA TYR A 26 22.20 -28.80 -0.88
C TYR A 26 21.47 -28.33 -2.16
N VAL A 27 21.11 -29.26 -3.04
CA VAL A 27 20.33 -28.97 -4.25
C VAL A 27 18.97 -28.42 -3.89
N GLY A 28 18.30 -29.00 -2.90
CA GLY A 28 17.02 -28.49 -2.40
C GLY A 28 17.14 -27.08 -1.81
N TRP A 29 18.16 -26.82 -1.01
CA TRP A 29 18.42 -25.47 -0.50
C TRP A 29 18.72 -24.49 -1.63
N TYR A 30 19.58 -24.84 -2.55
CA TYR A 30 19.95 -23.99 -3.69
C TYR A 30 18.75 -23.66 -4.58
N ALA A 31 17.91 -24.65 -4.88
CA ALA A 31 16.78 -24.51 -5.79
C ALA A 31 15.58 -23.77 -5.17
N PHE A 32 15.43 -23.74 -3.83
CA PHE A 32 14.20 -23.22 -3.20
C PHE A 32 14.42 -22.16 -2.14
N PHE A 33 15.62 -22.03 -1.58
CA PHE A 33 15.86 -21.14 -0.43
C PHE A 33 17.06 -20.20 -0.60
N ARG A 34 17.93 -20.40 -1.60
CA ARG A 34 19.06 -19.50 -1.83
C ARG A 34 18.53 -18.12 -2.25
N GLU A 35 18.91 -17.10 -1.50
CA GLU A 35 18.59 -15.71 -1.85
C GLU A 35 19.71 -15.08 -2.69
N GLU A 36 19.32 -14.36 -3.74
CA GLU A 36 20.22 -13.52 -4.51
C GLU A 36 19.90 -12.04 -4.24
N PRO A 37 20.93 -11.19 -4.06
CA PRO A 37 20.71 -9.76 -3.94
C PRO A 37 20.11 -9.22 -5.24
N GLN A 38 19.24 -8.23 -5.12
CA GLN A 38 18.80 -7.48 -6.30
C GLN A 38 19.99 -6.71 -6.90
N PRO A 39 20.01 -6.51 -8.22
CA PRO A 39 20.96 -5.58 -8.84
C PRO A 39 20.86 -4.19 -8.20
N PRO A 40 21.96 -3.42 -8.15
CA PRO A 40 21.94 -2.07 -7.64
C PRO A 40 21.05 -1.18 -8.50
N PHE A 41 20.23 -0.36 -7.87
CA PHE A 41 19.41 0.63 -8.54
C PHE A 41 20.21 1.86 -8.94
N THR A 42 19.89 2.44 -10.09
CA THR A 42 20.56 3.64 -10.60
C THR A 42 20.10 4.93 -9.90
N SER A 43 18.93 4.90 -9.25
CA SER A 43 18.38 6.04 -8.52
C SER A 43 17.71 5.60 -7.22
N ALA A 44 17.59 6.54 -6.27
CA ALA A 44 16.84 6.32 -5.04
C ALA A 44 15.34 6.10 -5.31
N ASP A 45 14.77 6.80 -6.28
CA ASP A 45 13.37 6.64 -6.71
C ASP A 45 13.13 5.25 -7.32
N GLY A 46 14.04 4.76 -8.17
CA GLY A 46 13.97 3.40 -8.71
C GLY A 46 14.04 2.36 -7.60
N ARG A 47 14.92 2.56 -6.60
CA ARG A 47 14.97 1.68 -5.42
C ARG A 47 13.68 1.73 -4.60
N PHE A 48 13.07 2.89 -4.42
CA PHE A 48 11.77 3.02 -3.75
C PHE A 48 10.67 2.29 -4.51
N LYS A 49 10.62 2.45 -5.84
CA LYS A 49 9.58 1.86 -6.69
C LYS A 49 9.69 0.33 -6.81
N TYR A 50 10.91 -0.21 -6.93
CA TYR A 50 11.15 -1.61 -7.33
C TYR A 50 12.04 -2.40 -6.36
N GLY A 51 12.55 -1.75 -5.31
CA GLY A 51 13.42 -2.38 -4.32
C GLY A 51 12.67 -3.31 -3.37
N SER A 52 13.25 -4.50 -3.13
CA SER A 52 12.72 -5.47 -2.16
C SER A 52 12.74 -4.90 -0.74
N ILE A 53 11.69 -5.24 0.01
CA ILE A 53 11.63 -5.05 1.47
C ILE A 53 11.75 -6.39 2.22
N GLY A 54 12.03 -7.50 1.51
CA GLY A 54 12.16 -8.82 2.09
C GLY A 54 10.88 -9.62 2.22
N ALA A 55 9.84 -9.26 1.44
CA ALA A 55 8.55 -9.95 1.45
C ALA A 55 8.50 -11.18 0.52
N GLU A 56 9.45 -11.33 -0.40
CA GLU A 56 9.43 -12.38 -1.43
C GLU A 56 9.51 -13.79 -0.88
N SER A 57 10.20 -13.98 0.26
CA SER A 57 10.34 -15.29 0.88
C SER A 57 9.04 -15.81 1.48
N SER A 58 8.19 -14.93 2.03
CA SER A 58 6.97 -15.29 2.75
C SER A 58 5.68 -15.04 1.97
N SER A 59 5.64 -13.98 1.16
CA SER A 59 4.44 -13.51 0.44
C SER A 59 4.62 -13.52 -1.08
N GLY A 60 5.82 -13.81 -1.58
CA GLY A 60 6.15 -13.73 -3.00
C GLY A 60 5.43 -14.78 -3.84
N ILE A 61 4.79 -14.33 -4.92
CA ILE A 61 4.24 -15.18 -5.98
C ILE A 61 5.38 -15.52 -6.96
N PRO A 62 5.55 -16.78 -7.40
CA PRO A 62 6.52 -17.13 -8.44
C PRO A 62 6.33 -16.28 -9.69
N TYR A 63 7.42 -15.70 -10.19
CA TYR A 63 7.37 -14.67 -11.25
C TYR A 63 6.57 -15.13 -12.48
N TRP A 64 6.80 -16.34 -12.98
CA TRP A 64 6.08 -16.81 -14.17
C TRP A 64 4.59 -17.05 -13.91
N ILE A 65 4.21 -17.48 -12.72
CA ILE A 65 2.79 -17.55 -12.34
C ILE A 65 2.20 -16.13 -12.32
N PHE A 66 2.86 -15.17 -11.68
CA PHE A 66 2.41 -13.77 -11.66
C PHE A 66 2.19 -13.23 -13.07
N VAL A 67 3.13 -13.45 -13.98
CA VAL A 67 3.05 -12.95 -15.38
C VAL A 67 1.84 -13.51 -16.13
N VAL A 68 1.53 -14.79 -15.97
CA VAL A 68 0.50 -15.44 -16.78
C VAL A 68 -0.92 -15.32 -16.22
N LEU A 69 -1.10 -15.03 -14.93
CA LEU A 69 -2.42 -15.00 -14.29
C LEU A 69 -3.43 -14.08 -14.99
N PRO A 70 -3.15 -12.81 -15.34
CA PRO A 70 -4.12 -11.96 -16.00
C PRO A 70 -4.49 -12.42 -17.43
N ARG A 71 -3.62 -13.21 -18.06
CA ARG A 71 -3.87 -13.80 -19.39
C ARG A 71 -4.73 -15.03 -19.32
N MET A 72 -4.54 -15.84 -18.28
CA MET A 72 -5.31 -17.05 -18.02
C MET A 72 -6.74 -16.76 -17.53
N PHE A 73 -6.90 -15.66 -16.80
CA PHE A 73 -8.13 -15.30 -16.10
C PHE A 73 -8.59 -13.86 -16.44
N PRO A 74 -8.76 -13.51 -17.73
CA PRO A 74 -9.14 -12.16 -18.12
C PRO A 74 -10.53 -11.77 -17.59
N GLU A 75 -11.42 -12.73 -17.36
CA GLU A 75 -12.75 -12.55 -16.78
C GLU A 75 -12.74 -12.15 -15.30
N HIS A 76 -11.61 -12.36 -14.60
CA HIS A 76 -11.44 -11.94 -13.19
C HIS A 76 -10.71 -10.58 -13.07
N VAL A 77 -10.32 -9.99 -14.20
CA VAL A 77 -9.72 -8.67 -14.27
C VAL A 77 -10.83 -7.63 -14.48
N PRO A 78 -10.86 -6.52 -13.71
CA PRO A 78 -11.99 -5.55 -13.78
C PRO A 78 -12.08 -4.77 -15.10
N GLY A 79 -11.12 -4.92 -16.00
CA GLY A 79 -11.10 -4.24 -17.30
C GLY A 79 -9.88 -4.61 -18.12
N PRO A 80 -9.68 -4.00 -19.29
CA PRO A 80 -8.52 -4.27 -20.13
C PRO A 80 -7.21 -3.78 -19.48
N GLY A 81 -6.08 -4.38 -19.86
CA GLY A 81 -4.74 -3.96 -19.41
C GLY A 81 -4.12 -4.81 -18.31
N GLY A 82 -4.72 -5.95 -17.95
CA GLY A 82 -4.16 -6.86 -16.96
C GLY A 82 -4.08 -6.21 -15.58
N TYR A 83 -2.90 -6.22 -14.95
CA TYR A 83 -2.72 -5.61 -13.63
C TYR A 83 -3.04 -4.10 -13.59
N ARG A 84 -2.88 -3.36 -14.70
CA ARG A 84 -3.25 -1.94 -14.76
C ARG A 84 -4.73 -1.69 -14.47
N ALA A 85 -5.60 -2.64 -14.76
CA ALA A 85 -7.03 -2.53 -14.50
C ALA A 85 -7.38 -2.49 -13.00
N PHE A 86 -6.46 -2.91 -12.12
CA PHE A 86 -6.58 -2.73 -10.66
C PHE A 86 -6.05 -1.38 -10.17
N GLY A 87 -5.73 -0.44 -11.08
CA GLY A 87 -5.13 0.84 -10.74
C GLY A 87 -3.65 0.76 -10.33
N VAL A 88 -3.00 -0.37 -10.61
CA VAL A 88 -1.56 -0.54 -10.38
C VAL A 88 -0.81 0.27 -11.42
N LEU A 89 0.08 1.15 -10.96
CA LEU A 89 0.86 2.04 -11.81
C LEU A 89 2.02 1.28 -12.49
N TRP A 90 2.31 1.61 -13.75
CA TRP A 90 3.32 0.88 -14.49
C TRP A 90 4.05 1.81 -15.48
N GLU A 91 5.32 2.04 -15.27
CA GLU A 91 6.17 2.82 -16.17
C GLU A 91 6.41 2.07 -17.49
N GLU A 92 6.54 2.79 -18.57
CA GLU A 92 6.85 2.20 -19.87
C GLU A 92 8.26 1.61 -19.87
N GLY A 93 8.40 0.40 -20.39
CA GLY A 93 9.69 -0.31 -20.46
C GLY A 93 10.06 -1.07 -19.18
N GLU A 94 9.35 -0.88 -18.05
CA GLU A 94 9.63 -1.63 -16.83
C GLU A 94 9.01 -3.03 -16.87
N GLU A 95 9.72 -4.00 -16.30
CA GLU A 95 9.30 -5.40 -16.24
C GLU A 95 8.10 -5.63 -15.32
N LEU A 96 8.01 -4.87 -14.23
CA LEU A 96 6.97 -4.97 -13.21
C LEU A 96 6.30 -3.62 -12.95
N PRO A 97 5.07 -3.64 -12.44
CA PRO A 97 4.41 -2.42 -11.98
C PRO A 97 5.18 -1.77 -10.82
N ILE A 98 4.98 -0.46 -10.63
CA ILE A 98 5.48 0.27 -9.46
C ILE A 98 4.93 -0.37 -8.18
N GLY A 99 5.82 -0.59 -7.21
CA GLY A 99 5.47 -1.23 -5.96
C GLY A 99 5.50 -2.76 -5.99
N PHE A 100 5.89 -3.34 -7.13
CA PHE A 100 6.16 -4.76 -7.26
C PHE A 100 7.67 -5.01 -7.39
N THR A 101 8.16 -5.95 -6.63
CA THR A 101 9.58 -6.27 -6.56
C THR A 101 9.83 -7.66 -7.09
N LYS A 102 10.98 -7.87 -7.75
CA LYS A 102 11.44 -9.19 -8.15
C LYS A 102 12.74 -9.54 -7.45
N LYS A 103 12.75 -10.63 -6.72
CA LYS A 103 13.94 -11.18 -6.07
C LYS A 103 14.00 -12.67 -6.25
N VAL A 104 15.21 -13.21 -6.38
CA VAL A 104 15.41 -14.67 -6.40
C VAL A 104 15.48 -15.18 -4.97
N VAL A 105 14.54 -16.05 -4.61
CA VAL A 105 14.55 -16.86 -3.40
C VAL A 105 14.32 -18.31 -3.85
N GLY A 106 15.43 -18.96 -4.20
CA GLY A 106 15.48 -20.21 -4.95
C GLY A 106 15.14 -20.02 -6.44
N PHE A 107 14.03 -19.39 -6.72
CA PHE A 107 13.54 -18.98 -8.04
C PHE A 107 12.98 -17.56 -7.97
N PRO A 108 12.80 -16.85 -9.11
CA PRO A 108 12.27 -15.50 -9.13
C PRO A 108 10.86 -15.44 -8.52
N ARG A 109 10.66 -14.54 -7.57
CA ARG A 109 9.38 -14.27 -6.91
C ARG A 109 9.06 -12.79 -6.96
N VAL A 110 7.78 -12.49 -7.05
CA VAL A 110 7.23 -11.13 -7.06
C VAL A 110 6.51 -10.88 -5.75
N ALA A 111 6.85 -9.79 -5.08
CA ALA A 111 6.17 -9.32 -3.88
C ALA A 111 5.85 -7.82 -4.00
N ASN A 112 5.18 -7.26 -3.00
CA ASN A 112 4.88 -5.84 -2.95
C ASN A 112 5.83 -5.11 -2.00
N ASN A 113 6.04 -3.82 -2.28
CA ASN A 113 6.68 -2.88 -1.37
C ASN A 113 5.79 -1.65 -1.13
N CYS A 114 6.31 -0.65 -0.40
CA CYS A 114 5.55 0.54 -0.02
C CYS A 114 5.01 1.35 -1.22
N ALA A 115 5.68 1.31 -2.37
CA ALA A 115 5.34 2.14 -3.52
C ALA A 115 4.01 1.74 -4.20
N VAL A 116 3.47 0.53 -3.96
CA VAL A 116 2.16 0.12 -4.49
C VAL A 116 1.02 1.01 -3.96
N CYS A 117 1.13 1.45 -2.70
CA CYS A 117 0.19 2.35 -2.04
C CYS A 117 0.69 3.80 -2.01
N HIS A 118 2.02 4.00 -2.10
CA HIS A 118 2.65 5.30 -1.92
C HIS A 118 3.45 5.74 -3.18
N THR A 119 2.80 5.70 -4.34
CA THR A 119 3.21 6.43 -5.54
C THR A 119 1.96 7.05 -6.14
N ALA A 120 1.86 8.37 -6.12
CA ALA A 120 0.75 9.07 -6.75
C ALA A 120 0.91 9.10 -8.27
N SER A 121 -0.20 9.23 -8.98
CA SER A 121 -0.21 9.54 -10.42
C SER A 121 -1.18 10.67 -10.71
N TYR A 122 -0.88 11.45 -11.76
CA TYR A 122 -1.83 12.41 -12.31
C TYR A 122 -1.57 12.62 -13.80
N ARG A 123 -2.62 13.03 -14.52
CA ARG A 123 -2.60 13.48 -15.92
C ARG A 123 -3.34 14.80 -16.01
N THR A 124 -3.00 15.62 -17.00
CA THR A 124 -3.76 16.83 -17.30
C THR A 124 -4.93 16.54 -18.25
N ARG A 125 -4.82 15.47 -19.04
CA ARG A 125 -5.84 14.96 -19.98
C ARG A 125 -5.78 13.43 -20.05
N GLU A 126 -6.88 12.80 -20.47
CA GLU A 126 -7.02 11.34 -20.53
C GLU A 126 -5.98 10.65 -21.43
N GLU A 127 -5.58 11.30 -22.53
CA GLU A 127 -4.66 10.75 -23.52
C GLU A 127 -3.18 10.87 -23.16
N GLU A 128 -2.86 11.59 -22.09
CA GLU A 128 -1.48 11.81 -21.65
C GLU A 128 -0.93 10.63 -20.86
N THR A 129 0.39 10.43 -20.96
CA THR A 129 1.09 9.50 -20.08
C THR A 129 1.05 10.04 -18.64
N PRO A 130 0.68 9.23 -17.64
CA PRO A 130 0.65 9.67 -16.27
C PRO A 130 2.02 10.12 -15.76
N THR A 131 2.04 11.19 -14.99
CA THR A 131 3.20 11.57 -14.17
C THR A 131 3.14 10.80 -12.85
N TYR A 132 4.22 10.09 -12.51
CA TYR A 132 4.32 9.32 -11.27
C TYR A 132 5.14 10.09 -10.22
N VAL A 133 4.61 10.19 -9.01
CA VAL A 133 5.22 10.94 -7.91
C VAL A 133 5.48 10.00 -6.73
N PRO A 134 6.75 9.66 -6.45
CA PRO A 134 7.12 8.80 -5.32
C PRO A 134 6.65 9.35 -3.98
N ALA A 135 6.34 8.46 -3.06
CA ALA A 135 5.85 8.75 -1.71
C ALA A 135 4.52 9.53 -1.64
N GLY A 136 3.83 9.69 -2.78
CA GLY A 136 2.47 10.24 -2.83
C GLY A 136 1.39 9.18 -2.65
N PRO A 137 0.17 9.56 -2.25
CA PRO A 137 -0.93 8.62 -2.10
C PRO A 137 -1.36 8.05 -3.47
N ASN A 138 -1.35 6.75 -3.63
CA ASN A 138 -1.86 6.10 -4.83
C ASN A 138 -3.39 6.01 -4.78
N HIS A 139 -4.08 7.02 -5.27
CA HIS A 139 -5.53 7.09 -5.30
C HIS A 139 -6.19 6.13 -6.31
N ALA A 140 -5.42 5.50 -7.19
CA ALA A 140 -5.91 4.59 -8.23
C ALA A 140 -5.86 3.11 -7.82
N SER A 141 -4.88 2.70 -7.01
CA SER A 141 -4.64 1.29 -6.67
C SER A 141 -5.76 0.69 -5.82
N ASN A 142 -6.44 -0.32 -6.35
CA ASN A 142 -7.47 -1.10 -5.64
C ASN A 142 -6.84 -2.41 -5.14
N VAL A 143 -6.15 -2.32 -4.00
CA VAL A 143 -5.44 -3.47 -3.41
C VAL A 143 -6.39 -4.57 -2.96
N GLN A 144 -7.62 -4.25 -2.53
CA GLN A 144 -8.62 -5.26 -2.18
C GLN A 144 -9.05 -6.08 -3.40
N ALA A 145 -9.31 -5.42 -4.53
CA ALA A 145 -9.67 -6.10 -5.77
C ALA A 145 -8.52 -6.99 -6.28
N LEU A 146 -7.27 -6.54 -6.13
CA LEU A 146 -6.09 -7.32 -6.49
C LEU A 146 -5.92 -8.56 -5.59
N LEU A 147 -6.14 -8.45 -4.28
CA LEU A 147 -6.12 -9.59 -3.37
C LEU A 147 -7.22 -10.62 -3.73
N ARG A 148 -8.43 -10.13 -4.04
CA ARG A 148 -9.53 -10.99 -4.50
C ARG A 148 -9.22 -11.67 -5.82
N PHE A 149 -8.60 -10.98 -6.76
CA PHE A 149 -8.17 -11.55 -8.04
C PHE A 149 -7.28 -12.78 -7.83
N PHE A 150 -6.21 -12.68 -7.03
CA PHE A 150 -5.36 -13.83 -6.76
C PHE A 150 -6.11 -14.99 -6.09
N ALA A 151 -7.01 -14.69 -5.16
CA ALA A 151 -7.82 -15.67 -4.48
C ALA A 151 -8.80 -16.38 -5.42
N THR A 152 -9.45 -15.62 -6.30
CA THR A 152 -10.40 -16.13 -7.29
C THR A 152 -9.69 -16.99 -8.34
N CYS A 153 -8.54 -16.54 -8.86
CA CYS A 153 -7.72 -17.35 -9.75
C CYS A 153 -7.34 -18.69 -9.12
N ALA A 154 -6.89 -18.67 -7.86
CA ALA A 154 -6.50 -19.91 -7.16
C ALA A 154 -7.67 -20.87 -6.94
N ALA A 155 -8.89 -20.37 -6.82
CA ALA A 155 -10.10 -21.18 -6.68
C ALA A 155 -10.59 -21.78 -8.02
N ASP A 156 -10.21 -21.20 -9.15
CA ASP A 156 -10.60 -21.68 -10.48
C ASP A 156 -9.97 -23.06 -10.78
N PRO A 157 -10.72 -24.01 -11.39
CA PRO A 157 -10.19 -25.31 -11.80
C PRO A 157 -8.96 -25.23 -12.73
N ARG A 158 -8.89 -24.19 -13.58
CA ARG A 158 -7.73 -23.95 -14.47
C ARG A 158 -6.45 -23.56 -13.74
N PHE A 159 -6.51 -23.24 -12.46
CA PHE A 159 -5.31 -23.07 -11.65
C PHE A 159 -4.74 -24.45 -11.29
N ASN A 160 -4.16 -25.12 -12.28
CA ASN A 160 -3.53 -26.41 -12.17
C ASN A 160 -2.19 -26.44 -12.94
N ALA A 161 -1.41 -27.49 -12.76
CA ALA A 161 -0.06 -27.54 -13.33
C ALA A 161 -0.05 -27.63 -14.86
N ASP A 162 -1.01 -28.30 -15.46
CA ASP A 162 -1.04 -28.47 -16.93
C ASP A 162 -1.34 -27.16 -17.63
N ASP A 163 -2.39 -26.45 -17.22
CA ASP A 163 -2.81 -25.20 -17.81
C ASP A 163 -1.80 -24.08 -17.55
N ILE A 164 -1.29 -23.94 -16.31
CA ILE A 164 -0.27 -22.92 -15.99
C ILE A 164 1.02 -23.15 -16.74
N LEU A 165 1.51 -24.38 -16.83
CA LEU A 165 2.74 -24.68 -17.58
C LEU A 165 2.56 -24.49 -19.09
N ALA A 166 1.37 -24.76 -19.63
CA ALA A 166 1.06 -24.50 -21.02
C ALA A 166 1.09 -22.99 -21.30
N GLU A 167 0.52 -22.17 -20.42
CA GLU A 167 0.52 -20.70 -20.59
C GLU A 167 1.92 -20.09 -20.36
N ILE A 168 2.69 -20.60 -19.39
CA ILE A 168 4.10 -20.18 -19.20
C ILE A 168 4.91 -20.49 -20.47
N ALA A 169 4.68 -21.62 -21.12
CA ALA A 169 5.42 -22.00 -22.33
C ALA A 169 5.22 -21.05 -23.52
N LEU A 170 4.20 -20.22 -23.50
CA LEU A 170 3.97 -19.16 -24.50
C LEU A 170 4.87 -17.93 -24.29
N VAL A 171 5.39 -17.74 -23.09
CA VAL A 171 6.19 -16.55 -22.72
C VAL A 171 7.63 -16.90 -22.33
N GLU A 172 7.90 -18.14 -21.85
CA GLU A 172 9.22 -18.55 -21.38
C GLU A 172 9.47 -20.04 -21.59
N ARG A 173 10.70 -20.40 -21.91
CA ARG A 173 11.16 -21.81 -22.02
C ARG A 173 11.79 -22.27 -20.72
N LEU A 174 10.96 -22.79 -19.82
CA LEU A 174 11.47 -23.41 -18.60
C LEU A 174 12.33 -24.64 -18.91
N SER A 175 13.41 -24.85 -18.12
CA SER A 175 14.17 -26.07 -18.13
C SER A 175 13.30 -27.28 -17.76
N TRP A 176 13.75 -28.51 -18.08
CA TRP A 176 13.03 -29.72 -17.66
C TRP A 176 12.91 -29.83 -16.13
N PHE A 177 13.95 -29.40 -15.42
CA PHE A 177 13.98 -29.40 -13.95
C PHE A 177 12.97 -28.39 -13.40
N ASP A 178 12.95 -27.16 -13.92
CA ASP A 178 11.97 -26.13 -13.52
C ASP A 178 10.54 -26.59 -13.79
N LYS A 179 10.29 -27.23 -14.95
CA LYS A 179 8.95 -27.78 -15.25
C LYS A 179 8.50 -28.81 -14.22
N LEU A 180 9.40 -29.69 -13.78
CA LEU A 180 9.10 -30.65 -12.71
C LEU A 180 8.86 -29.95 -11.36
N ALA A 181 9.71 -28.96 -11.01
CA ALA A 181 9.55 -28.18 -9.81
C ALA A 181 8.22 -27.40 -9.80
N TYR A 182 7.88 -26.73 -10.90
CA TYR A 182 6.60 -26.03 -11.06
C TYR A 182 5.42 -26.99 -10.94
N ARG A 183 5.45 -28.13 -11.64
CA ARG A 183 4.37 -29.11 -11.68
C ARG A 183 4.04 -29.70 -10.30
N TYR A 184 5.06 -30.16 -9.59
CA TYR A 184 4.86 -30.99 -8.41
C TYR A 184 5.02 -30.25 -7.08
N LEU A 185 5.70 -29.10 -7.08
CA LEU A 185 5.99 -28.37 -5.84
C LEU A 185 5.46 -26.93 -5.85
N ILE A 186 5.76 -26.14 -6.88
CA ILE A 186 5.51 -24.69 -6.87
C ILE A 186 4.02 -24.40 -7.05
N ILE A 187 3.42 -24.85 -8.15
CA ILE A 187 2.00 -24.55 -8.46
C ILE A 187 1.05 -25.07 -7.38
N PRO A 188 1.16 -26.32 -6.88
CA PRO A 188 0.31 -26.81 -5.81
C PRO A 188 0.42 -25.97 -4.52
N ARG A 189 1.66 -25.59 -4.15
CA ARG A 189 1.89 -24.78 -2.93
C ARG A 189 1.38 -23.35 -3.08
N VAL A 190 1.57 -22.73 -4.24
CA VAL A 190 1.04 -21.40 -4.52
C VAL A 190 -0.48 -21.40 -4.45
N LYS A 191 -1.14 -22.38 -5.09
CA LYS A 191 -2.59 -22.55 -4.99
C LYS A 191 -3.05 -22.61 -3.54
N GLN A 192 -2.43 -23.49 -2.75
CA GLN A 192 -2.76 -23.66 -1.34
C GLN A 192 -2.52 -22.36 -0.54
N ALA A 193 -1.41 -21.67 -0.78
CA ALA A 193 -1.07 -20.43 -0.09
C ALA A 193 -2.07 -19.31 -0.41
N LEU A 194 -2.48 -19.16 -1.67
CA LEU A 194 -3.48 -18.16 -2.09
C LEU A 194 -4.87 -18.48 -1.53
N LEU A 195 -5.28 -19.76 -1.50
CA LEU A 195 -6.54 -20.17 -0.88
C LEU A 195 -6.53 -19.95 0.64
N HIS A 196 -5.42 -20.25 1.31
CA HIS A 196 -5.25 -19.95 2.73
C HIS A 196 -5.36 -18.45 2.99
N ARG A 197 -4.75 -17.62 2.13
CA ARG A 197 -4.85 -16.16 2.20
C ARG A 197 -6.28 -15.68 2.01
N ARG A 198 -7.01 -16.26 1.05
CA ARG A 198 -8.46 -16.01 0.88
C ARG A 198 -9.21 -16.21 2.19
N ASP A 199 -8.96 -17.35 2.85
CA ASP A 199 -9.67 -17.68 4.10
C ASP A 199 -9.30 -16.71 5.24
N GLN A 200 -8.03 -16.28 5.32
CA GLN A 200 -7.59 -15.25 6.27
C GLN A 200 -8.23 -13.89 6.04
N PHE A 201 -8.57 -13.56 4.79
CA PHE A 201 -9.18 -12.29 4.41
C PHE A 201 -10.70 -12.37 4.18
N ALA A 202 -11.33 -13.51 4.46
CA ALA A 202 -12.78 -13.70 4.25
C ALA A 202 -13.65 -12.70 5.04
N TRP A 203 -13.13 -12.08 6.09
CA TRP A 203 -13.82 -11.02 6.83
C TRP A 203 -14.16 -9.80 5.96
N MET A 204 -13.36 -9.50 4.92
CA MET A 204 -13.61 -8.39 3.99
C MET A 204 -14.88 -8.59 3.13
N ASP A 205 -15.39 -9.80 3.05
CA ASP A 205 -16.52 -10.18 2.21
C ASP A 205 -17.80 -10.42 3.03
N ARG A 206 -17.79 -10.05 4.34
CA ARG A 206 -18.96 -10.14 5.20
C ARG A 206 -20.08 -9.20 4.73
N PRO A 207 -21.34 -9.59 4.79
CA PRO A 207 -22.47 -8.70 4.49
C PRO A 207 -22.40 -7.41 5.30
N GLY A 208 -22.58 -6.26 4.63
CA GLY A 208 -22.50 -4.94 5.27
C GLY A 208 -21.08 -4.40 5.52
N TRP A 209 -20.04 -5.14 5.13
CA TRP A 209 -18.67 -4.63 5.15
C TRP A 209 -18.44 -3.76 3.91
N PRO A 210 -18.04 -2.48 4.06
CA PRO A 210 -17.82 -1.60 2.92
C PRO A 210 -16.57 -2.02 2.13
N HIS A 211 -16.63 -1.90 0.82
CA HIS A 211 -15.44 -2.06 -0.01
C HIS A 211 -14.42 -0.95 0.26
N TRP A 212 -13.15 -1.29 0.22
CA TRP A 212 -12.10 -0.27 0.36
C TRP A 212 -12.14 0.68 -0.84
N GLY A 213 -12.20 0.13 -2.04
CA GLY A 213 -12.07 0.90 -3.28
C GLY A 213 -10.64 1.37 -3.53
N PRO A 214 -10.41 2.07 -4.65
CA PRO A 214 -9.09 2.61 -5.00
C PRO A 214 -8.56 3.60 -3.96
N GLY A 215 -7.25 3.54 -3.68
CA GLY A 215 -6.55 4.47 -2.79
C GLY A 215 -6.74 4.22 -1.30
N ARG A 216 -7.33 3.08 -0.91
CA ARG A 216 -7.62 2.77 0.50
C ARG A 216 -7.32 1.32 0.86
N ASP A 217 -7.14 1.11 2.15
CA ASP A 217 -7.19 -0.20 2.81
C ASP A 217 -7.88 -0.08 4.19
N ASP A 218 -7.91 -1.19 4.93
CA ASP A 218 -8.31 -1.21 6.35
C ASP A 218 -7.10 -1.62 7.20
N PRO A 219 -6.17 -0.69 7.47
CA PRO A 219 -4.88 -1.03 8.08
C PRO A 219 -5.02 -1.53 9.51
N MET A 220 -6.08 -1.10 10.23
CA MET A 220 -6.31 -1.49 11.62
C MET A 220 -6.78 -2.94 11.71
N ASN A 221 -7.71 -3.33 10.87
CA ASN A 221 -8.22 -4.70 10.83
C ASN A 221 -7.19 -5.66 10.21
N LEU A 222 -6.43 -5.22 9.19
CA LEU A 222 -5.28 -5.98 8.68
C LEU A 222 -4.28 -6.27 9.80
N THR A 223 -3.92 -5.27 10.61
CA THR A 223 -3.00 -5.45 11.72
C THR A 223 -3.58 -6.37 12.79
N LYS A 224 -4.84 -6.17 13.21
CA LYS A 224 -5.50 -6.99 14.23
C LYS A 224 -5.63 -8.46 13.82
N TYR A 225 -6.19 -8.70 12.64
CA TYR A 225 -6.60 -10.05 12.27
C TYR A 225 -5.50 -10.85 11.58
N PHE A 226 -4.71 -10.19 10.74
CA PHE A 226 -3.67 -10.85 9.96
C PHE A 226 -2.33 -10.90 10.69
N MET A 227 -1.85 -9.77 11.25
CA MET A 227 -0.56 -9.72 11.92
C MET A 227 -0.63 -10.21 13.38
N ALA A 228 -1.62 -9.74 14.14
CA ALA A 228 -1.76 -10.07 15.55
C ALA A 228 -2.70 -11.25 15.85
N ASN A 229 -3.32 -11.83 14.82
CA ASN A 229 -4.20 -13.01 14.88
C ASN A 229 -5.32 -12.88 15.93
N LEU A 230 -5.89 -11.69 16.07
CA LEU A 230 -7.03 -11.46 16.95
C LEU A 230 -8.33 -11.95 16.30
N PRO A 231 -9.34 -12.31 17.12
CA PRO A 231 -10.67 -12.60 16.61
C PRO A 231 -11.23 -11.42 15.81
N VAL A 232 -11.94 -11.73 14.72
CA VAL A 232 -12.59 -10.71 13.88
C VAL A 232 -13.76 -10.11 14.65
N ASP A 233 -13.70 -8.80 14.89
CA ASP A 233 -14.81 -7.99 15.42
C ASP A 233 -15.66 -7.39 14.26
N ASP A 234 -16.55 -6.45 14.53
CA ASP A 234 -17.38 -5.80 13.53
C ASP A 234 -16.95 -4.36 13.22
N THR A 235 -15.73 -3.97 13.63
CA THR A 235 -15.22 -2.62 13.36
C THR A 235 -14.77 -2.48 11.90
N VAL A 236 -14.90 -1.27 11.35
CA VAL A 236 -14.49 -0.89 9.99
C VAL A 236 -13.47 0.23 10.08
N GLY A 237 -12.30 0.02 9.51
CA GLY A 237 -11.17 0.94 9.63
C GLY A 237 -10.68 1.53 8.30
N ASN A 238 -11.52 1.57 7.25
CA ASN A 238 -11.14 2.05 5.93
C ASN A 238 -10.47 3.43 6.00
N ALA A 239 -9.27 3.53 5.45
CA ALA A 239 -8.46 4.73 5.46
C ALA A 239 -7.80 4.97 4.10
N ASP A 240 -7.65 6.24 3.75
CA ASP A 240 -6.92 6.67 2.56
C ASP A 240 -5.41 6.51 2.76
N PHE A 241 -4.67 6.20 1.70
CA PHE A 241 -3.22 6.17 1.76
C PHE A 241 -2.69 7.59 1.99
N PRO A 242 -1.85 7.84 3.01
CA PRO A 242 -1.29 9.17 3.23
C PRO A 242 -0.10 9.43 2.32
N ALA A 243 0.20 10.72 2.05
CA ALA A 243 1.50 11.14 1.55
C ALA A 243 2.58 10.89 2.62
N ILE A 244 3.72 10.36 2.19
CA ILE A 244 4.86 10.02 3.07
C ILE A 244 6.18 10.70 2.64
N TRP A 245 6.13 11.73 1.80
CA TRP A 245 7.27 12.60 1.51
C TRP A 245 7.57 13.56 2.66
N ASN A 246 8.75 14.18 2.64
CA ASN A 246 9.20 15.24 3.54
C ASN A 246 8.96 14.94 5.04
N LEU A 247 9.17 13.69 5.44
CA LEU A 247 8.84 13.27 6.82
C LEU A 247 9.67 13.98 7.89
N LYS A 248 10.78 14.65 7.54
CA LYS A 248 11.57 15.44 8.50
C LYS A 248 10.77 16.57 9.16
N VAL A 249 9.75 17.12 8.50
CA VAL A 249 8.90 18.16 9.10
C VAL A 249 7.97 17.59 10.19
N ARG A 250 7.89 16.28 10.29
CA ARG A 250 7.12 15.54 11.30
C ARG A 250 7.97 14.99 12.45
N ASP A 251 9.26 15.33 12.51
CA ASP A 251 10.13 14.87 13.58
C ASP A 251 9.60 15.24 14.95
N GLY A 252 9.50 14.24 15.84
CA GLY A 252 8.96 14.39 17.18
C GLY A 252 7.46 14.66 17.25
N LYS A 253 6.74 14.61 16.11
CA LYS A 253 5.29 14.81 16.00
C LYS A 253 4.58 13.47 15.82
N ALA A 254 3.30 13.46 16.15
CA ALA A 254 2.45 12.30 15.96
C ALA A 254 2.36 11.91 14.47
N LEU A 255 2.35 10.61 14.17
CA LEU A 255 2.31 10.03 12.83
C LEU A 255 1.06 9.18 12.64
N GLN A 256 0.86 8.72 11.43
CA GLN A 256 -0.38 8.10 10.93
C GLN A 256 -1.54 9.11 10.95
N TRP A 257 -2.76 8.66 10.67
CA TRP A 257 -3.92 9.54 10.76
C TRP A 257 -4.31 9.84 12.20
N ASP A 258 -4.16 8.85 13.07
CA ASP A 258 -4.61 8.87 14.47
C ASP A 258 -3.52 9.20 15.49
N GLY A 259 -2.30 9.49 15.06
CA GLY A 259 -1.23 9.87 15.98
C GLY A 259 -0.76 8.75 16.92
N SER A 260 -0.92 7.50 16.53
CA SER A 260 -0.63 6.33 17.38
C SER A 260 0.84 6.20 17.78
N THR A 261 1.77 6.84 17.07
CA THR A 261 3.21 6.85 17.39
C THR A 261 3.90 8.10 16.80
N PRO A 262 4.97 8.62 17.41
CA PRO A 262 5.82 9.66 16.82
C PRO A 262 7.02 9.10 16.03
N LEU A 263 7.14 7.78 15.88
CA LEU A 263 8.34 7.12 15.38
C LEU A 263 8.16 6.61 13.95
N THR A 264 8.79 7.28 12.99
CA THR A 264 8.74 6.92 11.56
C THR A 264 9.16 5.47 11.33
N LEU A 265 10.26 5.03 11.94
CA LEU A 265 10.77 3.68 11.77
C LEU A 265 9.79 2.61 12.27
N ALA A 266 9.01 2.90 13.32
CA ALA A 266 7.96 2.00 13.80
C ALA A 266 6.84 1.84 12.77
N VAL A 267 6.38 2.94 12.16
CA VAL A 267 5.35 2.92 11.10
C VAL A 267 5.83 2.15 9.88
N LEU A 268 7.04 2.44 9.39
CA LEU A 268 7.60 1.77 8.21
C LEU A 268 7.76 0.26 8.43
N THR A 269 8.26 -0.11 9.61
CA THR A 269 8.45 -1.52 9.98
C THR A 269 7.11 -2.27 10.05
N ASP A 270 6.11 -1.68 10.70
CA ASP A 270 4.78 -2.27 10.83
C ASP A 270 4.12 -2.51 9.46
N SER A 271 4.18 -1.51 8.59
CA SER A 271 3.66 -1.62 7.22
C SER A 271 4.38 -2.70 6.41
N ALA A 272 5.71 -2.78 6.52
CA ALA A 272 6.50 -3.79 5.82
C ALA A 272 6.24 -5.22 6.33
N LEU A 273 6.06 -5.41 7.65
CA LEU A 273 5.66 -6.70 8.23
C LEU A 273 4.27 -7.11 7.74
N GLY A 274 3.33 -6.16 7.62
CA GLY A 274 2.01 -6.37 7.05
C GLY A 274 2.04 -6.85 5.59
N LEU A 275 3.04 -6.45 4.81
CA LEU A 275 3.30 -6.94 3.45
C LEU A 275 4.04 -8.29 3.43
N GLY A 276 4.48 -8.80 4.58
CA GLY A 276 5.16 -10.09 4.71
C GLY A 276 6.68 -10.01 4.78
N ALA A 277 7.26 -8.83 4.96
CA ALA A 277 8.70 -8.70 5.18
C ALA A 277 9.15 -9.48 6.43
N GLN A 278 10.36 -10.05 6.36
CA GLN A 278 10.93 -10.81 7.48
C GLN A 278 11.94 -9.95 8.24
N PRO A 279 11.93 -9.92 9.59
CA PRO A 279 12.70 -8.99 10.41
C PRO A 279 14.19 -9.38 10.54
N THR A 280 14.87 -9.55 9.41
CA THR A 280 16.31 -9.83 9.34
C THR A 280 17.15 -8.57 9.55
N ASP A 281 18.48 -8.72 9.76
CA ASP A 281 19.37 -7.56 9.85
C ASP A 281 19.46 -6.79 8.52
N TRP A 282 19.28 -7.46 7.39
CA TRP A 282 19.16 -6.80 6.10
C TRP A 282 17.89 -5.93 6.06
N PHE A 283 16.74 -6.47 6.46
CA PHE A 283 15.47 -5.73 6.57
C PHE A 283 15.61 -4.47 7.44
N LYS A 284 16.27 -4.58 8.61
CA LYS A 284 16.47 -3.42 9.51
C LYS A 284 17.30 -2.32 8.84
N ARG A 285 18.29 -2.68 8.00
CA ARG A 285 19.04 -1.69 7.20
C ARG A 285 18.20 -1.06 6.11
N GLU A 286 17.38 -1.85 5.43
CA GLU A 286 16.47 -1.34 4.40
C GLU A 286 15.45 -0.35 4.97
N MET A 287 14.86 -0.62 6.13
CA MET A 287 13.93 0.30 6.79
C MET A 287 14.61 1.62 7.18
N LYS A 288 15.86 1.59 7.63
CA LYS A 288 16.63 2.82 7.90
C LYS A 288 16.95 3.61 6.63
N TRP A 289 17.29 2.92 5.53
CA TRP A 289 17.47 3.57 4.24
C TRP A 289 16.19 4.24 3.77
N LEU A 290 15.07 3.52 3.84
CA LEU A 290 13.74 4.02 3.46
C LEU A 290 13.34 5.24 4.31
N GLU A 291 13.54 5.17 5.62
CA GLU A 291 13.33 6.32 6.51
C GLU A 291 14.14 7.54 6.05
N GLY A 292 15.43 7.37 5.81
CA GLY A 292 16.31 8.44 5.31
C GLY A 292 15.85 9.03 3.98
N TYR A 293 15.41 8.20 3.04
CA TYR A 293 14.87 8.62 1.76
C TYR A 293 13.60 9.46 1.93
N LEU A 294 12.60 8.94 2.64
CA LEU A 294 11.30 9.59 2.83
C LEU A 294 11.40 10.89 3.64
N ARG A 295 12.32 10.97 4.59
CA ARG A 295 12.56 12.18 5.38
C ARG A 295 13.09 13.33 4.51
N ASN A 296 13.85 13.03 3.47
CA ASN A 296 14.52 14.04 2.64
C ASN A 296 13.88 14.22 1.25
N LEU A 297 12.94 13.37 0.86
CA LEU A 297 12.21 13.51 -0.40
C LEU A 297 11.30 14.74 -0.32
N PRO A 298 11.47 15.77 -1.17
CA PRO A 298 10.63 16.95 -1.14
C PRO A 298 9.20 16.62 -1.58
N ALA A 299 8.23 17.39 -1.08
CA ALA A 299 6.87 17.36 -1.62
C ALA A 299 6.86 17.85 -3.08
N PRO A 300 5.95 17.35 -3.93
CA PRO A 300 5.88 17.76 -5.33
C PRO A 300 5.37 19.19 -5.47
N THR A 301 6.04 19.96 -6.34
CA THR A 301 5.57 21.30 -6.71
C THR A 301 4.32 21.19 -7.59
N TYR A 302 3.36 22.09 -7.39
CA TYR A 302 2.15 22.19 -8.22
C TYR A 302 2.54 22.52 -9.68
N PRO A 303 2.08 21.74 -10.66
CA PRO A 303 2.59 21.84 -12.03
C PRO A 303 1.86 22.84 -12.92
N PHE A 304 0.78 23.47 -12.42
CA PHE A 304 -0.04 24.39 -13.21
C PHE A 304 0.24 25.85 -12.83
N PRO A 305 -0.17 26.84 -13.66
CA PRO A 305 -0.03 28.24 -13.32
C PRO A 305 -0.76 28.61 -12.03
N VAL A 306 -0.17 29.52 -11.25
CA VAL A 306 -0.71 30.08 -10.01
C VAL A 306 -0.79 31.60 -10.15
N ASP A 307 -1.93 32.18 -9.79
CA ASP A 307 -2.08 33.62 -9.65
C ASP A 307 -1.42 34.08 -8.34
N ALA A 308 -0.25 34.68 -8.46
CA ALA A 308 0.55 35.06 -7.30
C ALA A 308 -0.14 36.12 -6.42
N ALA A 309 -0.90 37.07 -7.01
CA ALA A 309 -1.60 38.08 -6.26
C ALA A 309 -2.80 37.50 -5.48
N LEU A 310 -3.52 36.60 -6.10
CA LEU A 310 -4.61 35.88 -5.45
C LEU A 310 -4.08 34.94 -4.36
N ALA A 311 -2.96 34.24 -4.61
CA ALA A 311 -2.30 33.38 -3.63
C ALA A 311 -1.80 34.17 -2.40
N ASP A 312 -1.27 35.40 -2.58
CA ASP A 312 -0.86 36.23 -1.46
C ASP A 312 -2.06 36.66 -0.60
N THR A 313 -3.19 37.01 -1.25
CA THR A 313 -4.47 37.23 -0.55
C THR A 313 -4.89 35.95 0.23
N GLY A 314 -4.80 34.80 -0.41
CA GLY A 314 -5.13 33.50 0.18
C GLY A 314 -4.26 33.13 1.37
N LYS A 315 -2.98 33.55 1.37
CA LYS A 315 -2.07 33.40 2.50
C LYS A 315 -2.58 34.10 3.75
N GLY A 316 -3.16 35.31 3.59
CA GLY A 316 -3.82 36.02 4.68
C GLY A 316 -5.03 35.28 5.24
N VAL A 317 -5.86 34.71 4.36
CA VAL A 317 -7.03 33.88 4.76
C VAL A 317 -6.56 32.61 5.47
N PHE A 318 -5.53 31.92 4.95
CA PHE A 318 -4.93 30.74 5.57
C PHE A 318 -4.41 31.07 6.97
N GLY A 319 -3.74 32.20 7.14
CA GLY A 319 -3.23 32.67 8.43
C GLY A 319 -4.32 32.76 9.51
N GLN A 320 -5.53 33.17 9.13
CA GLN A 320 -6.66 33.33 10.04
C GLN A 320 -7.41 32.02 10.31
N ALA A 321 -7.66 31.21 9.27
CA ALA A 321 -8.58 30.07 9.35
C ALA A 321 -7.89 28.72 9.53
N CYS A 322 -6.62 28.57 9.14
CA CYS A 322 -5.96 27.25 8.99
C CYS A 322 -4.61 27.13 9.72
N ALA A 323 -3.86 28.23 9.83
CA ALA A 323 -2.46 28.20 10.27
C ALA A 323 -2.28 27.70 11.71
N SER A 324 -3.24 27.92 12.60
CA SER A 324 -3.18 27.44 13.98
C SER A 324 -2.98 25.92 14.08
N CYS A 325 -3.48 25.17 13.09
CA CYS A 325 -3.34 23.70 13.02
C CYS A 325 -2.33 23.25 11.96
N HIS A 326 -2.13 24.02 10.87
CA HIS A 326 -1.40 23.53 9.70
C HIS A 326 -0.10 24.27 9.38
N ALA A 327 0.24 25.34 10.12
CA ALA A 327 1.51 26.04 9.95
C ALA A 327 2.37 25.97 11.21
N PRO A 328 3.72 25.92 11.09
CA PRO A 328 4.61 26.02 12.23
C PRO A 328 4.53 27.41 12.88
N GLY A 329 4.68 27.49 14.20
CA GLY A 329 4.71 28.78 14.93
C GLY A 329 4.40 28.62 16.40
N PRO A 330 4.53 29.69 17.18
CA PRO A 330 4.17 29.69 18.60
C PRO A 330 2.70 29.31 18.79
N GLY A 331 2.44 28.32 19.65
CA GLY A 331 1.08 27.82 19.93
C GLY A 331 0.47 26.98 18.80
N SER A 332 1.23 26.64 17.75
CA SER A 332 0.75 25.80 16.66
C SER A 332 0.41 24.38 17.14
N ARG A 333 -0.68 23.85 16.61
CA ARG A 333 -1.12 22.48 16.83
C ARG A 333 -0.62 21.51 15.73
N LEU A 334 0.25 21.98 14.84
CA LEU A 334 0.80 21.19 13.74
C LEU A 334 1.46 19.91 14.24
N GLY A 335 0.99 18.75 13.77
CA GLY A 335 1.45 17.42 14.17
C GLY A 335 0.99 16.98 15.56
N THR A 336 0.03 17.68 16.17
CA THR A 336 -0.62 17.25 17.40
C THR A 336 -1.96 16.57 17.12
N LEU A 337 -2.43 15.81 18.09
CA LEU A 337 -3.74 15.17 18.05
C LEU A 337 -4.86 16.21 18.28
N ILE A 338 -5.83 16.22 17.39
CA ILE A 338 -7.09 16.96 17.51
C ILE A 338 -8.17 15.97 17.93
N ASP A 339 -8.81 16.19 19.07
CA ASP A 339 -9.84 15.30 19.58
C ASP A 339 -10.99 15.13 18.58
N ILE A 340 -11.55 13.91 18.50
CA ILE A 340 -12.63 13.59 17.55
C ILE A 340 -13.88 14.44 17.79
N ALA A 341 -14.15 14.85 19.03
CA ALA A 341 -15.28 15.72 19.35
C ALA A 341 -15.08 17.14 18.80
N GLU A 342 -13.83 17.60 18.66
CA GLU A 342 -13.50 18.89 18.05
C GLU A 342 -13.50 18.84 16.52
N ILE A 343 -12.78 17.86 15.92
CA ILE A 343 -12.66 17.77 14.47
C ILE A 343 -13.95 17.29 13.79
N GLY A 344 -14.73 16.46 14.46
CA GLY A 344 -16.05 15.98 14.05
C GLY A 344 -16.09 15.06 12.85
N THR A 345 -14.94 14.56 12.36
CA THR A 345 -14.88 13.67 11.18
C THR A 345 -15.32 12.25 11.52
N ASP A 346 -15.39 11.36 10.52
CA ASP A 346 -15.74 9.95 10.73
C ASP A 346 -14.81 9.27 11.75
N ARG A 347 -15.40 8.52 12.68
CA ARG A 347 -14.65 7.88 13.76
C ARG A 347 -14.37 6.40 13.55
N ASN A 348 -14.94 5.78 12.51
CA ASN A 348 -14.88 4.33 12.33
C ASN A 348 -13.44 3.79 12.35
N ARG A 349 -12.50 4.49 11.69
CA ARG A 349 -11.08 4.13 11.72
C ARG A 349 -10.47 4.19 13.14
N LEU A 350 -10.85 5.18 13.94
CA LEU A 350 -10.41 5.27 15.33
C LEU A 350 -10.94 4.10 16.16
N ASP A 351 -12.21 3.76 15.98
CA ASP A 351 -12.86 2.67 16.70
C ASP A 351 -12.30 1.30 16.29
N ALA A 352 -11.86 1.15 15.05
CA ALA A 352 -11.22 -0.06 14.57
C ALA A 352 -9.85 -0.31 15.23
N TRP A 353 -9.12 0.73 15.64
CA TRP A 353 -7.88 0.57 16.41
C TRP A 353 -8.17 0.48 17.90
N THR A 354 -8.28 -0.72 18.41
CA THR A 354 -8.59 -1.00 19.82
C THR A 354 -7.31 -1.05 20.68
N GLU A 355 -7.43 -0.86 22.00
CA GLU A 355 -6.31 -1.08 22.93
C GLU A 355 -5.79 -2.52 22.86
N ALA A 356 -6.69 -3.50 22.74
CA ALA A 356 -6.31 -4.89 22.55
C ALA A 356 -5.50 -5.11 21.28
N GLY A 357 -5.90 -4.45 20.17
CA GLY A 357 -5.17 -4.44 18.90
C GLY A 357 -3.77 -3.84 19.03
N ALA A 358 -3.66 -2.66 19.63
CA ALA A 358 -2.39 -1.99 19.88
C ALA A 358 -1.44 -2.86 20.73
N ASN A 359 -1.95 -3.39 21.83
CA ASN A 359 -1.17 -4.24 22.73
C ASN A 359 -0.71 -5.55 22.06
N ALA A 360 -1.57 -6.18 21.26
CA ALA A 360 -1.23 -7.40 20.52
C ALA A 360 -0.17 -7.13 19.44
N ALA A 361 -0.32 -6.06 18.66
CA ALA A 361 0.66 -5.66 17.66
C ALA A 361 2.02 -5.30 18.29
N ASN A 362 2.02 -4.59 19.44
CA ASN A 362 3.24 -4.30 20.19
C ASN A 362 3.97 -5.55 20.66
N ARG A 363 3.23 -6.58 21.14
CA ARG A 363 3.82 -7.89 21.51
C ARG A 363 4.46 -8.57 20.32
N VAL A 364 3.75 -8.67 19.19
CA VAL A 364 4.30 -9.29 17.96
C VAL A 364 5.60 -8.61 17.55
N ARG A 365 5.64 -7.27 17.51
CA ARG A 365 6.86 -6.53 17.16
C ARG A 365 8.00 -6.78 18.15
N THR A 366 7.69 -6.90 19.43
CA THR A 366 8.67 -7.20 20.49
C THR A 366 9.25 -8.60 20.32
N GLU A 367 8.40 -9.59 20.08
CA GLU A 367 8.79 -10.97 19.83
C GLU A 367 9.66 -11.12 18.57
N LEU A 368 9.37 -10.32 17.55
CA LEU A 368 10.16 -10.25 16.30
C LEU A 368 11.45 -9.42 16.43
N GLY A 369 11.71 -8.76 17.58
CA GLY A 369 12.91 -7.94 17.79
C GLY A 369 12.96 -6.67 16.95
N VAL A 370 11.79 -6.11 16.61
CA VAL A 370 11.64 -4.89 15.77
C VAL A 370 10.66 -3.88 16.39
N ASN A 371 10.48 -3.91 17.69
CA ASN A 371 9.69 -2.90 18.38
C ASN A 371 10.53 -1.64 18.64
N TYR A 372 10.43 -0.66 17.75
CA TYR A 372 11.10 0.65 17.88
C TYR A 372 10.36 1.63 18.80
N GLY A 373 9.22 1.25 19.34
CA GLY A 373 8.37 2.01 20.23
C GLY A 373 6.90 1.59 20.08
N ASN A 374 6.18 1.66 21.19
CA ASN A 374 4.80 1.20 21.22
C ASN A 374 3.87 2.15 20.46
N MET A 375 2.97 1.57 19.70
CA MET A 375 1.79 2.25 19.18
C MET A 375 0.68 2.23 20.22
N THR A 376 -0.08 3.31 20.29
CA THR A 376 -1.15 3.48 21.28
C THR A 376 -2.50 3.72 20.61
N LYS A 377 -3.57 3.40 21.31
CA LYS A 377 -4.92 3.84 20.98
C LYS A 377 -5.05 5.32 21.28
N THR A 378 -5.61 6.08 20.37
CA THR A 378 -5.93 7.51 20.52
C THR A 378 -7.41 7.78 20.27
N ASN A 379 -7.85 9.00 20.49
CA ASN A 379 -9.24 9.43 20.23
C ASN A 379 -9.30 10.70 19.37
N GLY A 380 -8.50 10.77 18.33
CA GLY A 380 -8.51 11.94 17.43
C GLY A 380 -7.68 11.73 16.17
N TYR A 381 -7.60 12.77 15.37
CA TYR A 381 -6.78 12.80 14.16
C TYR A 381 -5.72 13.89 14.25
N ILE A 382 -4.58 13.69 13.61
CA ILE A 382 -3.48 14.65 13.66
C ILE A 382 -3.71 15.82 12.71
N ALA A 383 -3.28 17.02 13.14
CA ALA A 383 -3.16 18.19 12.27
C ALA A 383 -1.92 18.03 11.38
N VAL A 384 -2.10 17.59 10.13
CA VAL A 384 -1.01 17.26 9.22
C VAL A 384 -0.37 18.50 8.59
N PRO A 385 0.95 18.49 8.26
CA PRO A 385 1.55 19.46 7.34
C PRO A 385 0.88 19.40 5.97
N LEU A 386 0.73 20.54 5.29
CA LEU A 386 0.03 20.61 4.01
C LEU A 386 0.95 20.66 2.77
N ASP A 387 2.24 20.37 2.93
CA ASP A 387 3.19 20.30 1.83
C ASP A 387 2.73 19.29 0.75
N GLY A 388 2.61 19.75 -0.50
CA GLY A 388 2.08 18.96 -1.62
C GLY A 388 0.59 18.61 -1.48
N ILE A 389 -0.19 19.39 -0.74
CA ILE A 389 -1.62 19.12 -0.49
C ILE A 389 -2.43 18.96 -1.77
N TRP A 390 -2.04 19.62 -2.84
CA TRP A 390 -2.71 19.55 -4.12
C TRP A 390 -2.84 18.12 -4.70
N LEU A 391 -1.86 17.24 -4.41
CA LEU A 391 -1.82 15.85 -4.90
C LEU A 391 -2.31 14.82 -3.87
N ARG A 392 -2.94 15.26 -2.79
CA ARG A 392 -3.42 14.36 -1.72
C ARG A 392 -4.91 14.06 -1.77
N ALA A 393 -5.57 14.42 -2.89
CA ALA A 393 -6.98 14.09 -3.09
C ALA A 393 -7.20 12.56 -3.29
N PRO A 394 -8.36 12.04 -2.83
CA PRO A 394 -9.43 12.66 -2.05
C PRO A 394 -9.02 12.97 -0.61
N TYR A 395 -9.73 13.88 0.04
CA TYR A 395 -9.36 14.43 1.35
C TYR A 395 -10.12 13.80 2.52
N LEU A 396 -9.69 14.13 3.74
CA LEU A 396 -9.94 13.48 5.02
C LEU A 396 -9.23 12.11 5.12
N HIS A 397 -9.18 11.58 6.35
CA HIS A 397 -8.49 10.31 6.63
C HIS A 397 -9.06 9.09 5.89
N ASN A 398 -10.32 9.18 5.45
CA ASN A 398 -11.03 8.12 4.73
C ASN A 398 -11.25 8.46 3.23
N GLY A 399 -10.71 9.58 2.74
CA GLY A 399 -10.85 10.01 1.36
C GLY A 399 -12.29 10.30 0.93
N SER A 400 -13.11 10.82 1.84
CA SER A 400 -14.54 11.03 1.62
C SER A 400 -14.91 12.39 1.01
N VAL A 401 -13.93 13.26 0.78
CA VAL A 401 -14.14 14.57 0.13
C VAL A 401 -13.28 14.66 -1.13
N PRO A 402 -13.86 14.77 -2.32
CA PRO A 402 -13.15 14.54 -3.58
C PRO A 402 -12.08 15.59 -3.93
N ASN A 403 -12.22 16.83 -3.47
CA ASN A 403 -11.31 17.93 -3.78
C ASN A 403 -11.34 19.03 -2.69
N LEU A 404 -10.36 19.94 -2.71
CA LEU A 404 -10.26 21.00 -1.68
C LEU A 404 -11.44 21.98 -1.73
N ARG A 405 -11.99 22.27 -2.90
CA ARG A 405 -13.17 23.12 -2.99
C ARG A 405 -14.36 22.54 -2.22
N ALA A 406 -14.59 21.24 -2.38
CA ALA A 406 -15.65 20.53 -1.64
C ALA A 406 -15.37 20.49 -0.13
N LEU A 407 -14.09 20.44 0.29
CA LEU A 407 -13.74 20.48 1.72
C LEU A 407 -14.12 21.82 2.37
N LEU A 408 -14.06 22.92 1.62
CA LEU A 408 -14.44 24.25 2.06
C LEU A 408 -15.96 24.50 1.98
N GLU A 409 -16.76 23.52 1.64
CA GLU A 409 -18.23 23.60 1.65
C GLU A 409 -18.82 23.03 2.95
N PRO A 410 -19.95 23.60 3.43
CA PRO A 410 -20.74 22.96 4.49
C PRO A 410 -21.09 21.52 4.13
N VAL A 411 -21.24 20.66 5.14
CA VAL A 411 -21.45 19.21 4.95
C VAL A 411 -22.62 18.90 4.02
N GLU A 412 -23.70 19.67 4.11
CA GLU A 412 -24.92 19.51 3.31
C GLU A 412 -24.69 19.73 1.82
N ARG A 413 -23.65 20.52 1.46
CA ARG A 413 -23.26 20.84 0.08
C ARG A 413 -22.13 19.97 -0.43
N ARG A 414 -21.46 19.19 0.44
CA ARG A 414 -20.42 18.25 0.02
C ARG A 414 -21.00 17.17 -0.86
N THR A 415 -20.22 16.74 -1.85
CA THR A 415 -20.59 15.64 -2.75
C THR A 415 -20.85 14.35 -1.96
N LYS A 416 -22.02 13.75 -2.16
CA LYS A 416 -22.43 12.52 -1.47
C LYS A 416 -22.00 11.25 -2.21
N VAL A 417 -21.95 11.31 -3.54
CA VAL A 417 -21.53 10.19 -4.40
C VAL A 417 -20.55 10.72 -5.45
N PHE A 418 -19.41 10.08 -5.57
CA PHE A 418 -18.41 10.41 -6.57
C PHE A 418 -17.62 9.16 -7.00
N TYR A 419 -16.75 9.29 -8.00
CA TYR A 419 -16.00 8.16 -8.54
C TYR A 419 -14.50 8.33 -8.26
N ARG A 420 -13.88 7.29 -7.69
CA ARG A 420 -12.47 7.27 -7.29
C ARG A 420 -11.64 6.44 -8.27
N GLY A 421 -10.34 6.75 -8.37
CA GLY A 421 -9.38 5.99 -9.15
C GLY A 421 -9.10 6.53 -10.55
N TYR A 422 -9.84 7.55 -11.01
CA TYR A 422 -9.54 8.25 -12.26
C TYR A 422 -8.50 9.34 -11.99
N ASP A 423 -7.41 9.37 -12.76
CA ASP A 423 -6.21 10.14 -12.47
C ASP A 423 -6.05 11.44 -13.28
N VAL A 424 -7.10 11.88 -14.00
CA VAL A 424 -7.11 13.21 -14.60
C VAL A 424 -7.35 14.26 -13.52
N TYR A 425 -6.41 15.20 -13.43
CA TYR A 425 -6.41 16.22 -12.40
C TYR A 425 -7.33 17.39 -12.77
N ASP A 426 -8.12 17.87 -11.81
CA ASP A 426 -8.96 19.06 -11.90
C ASP A 426 -8.28 20.24 -11.17
N PRO A 427 -7.52 21.09 -11.87
CA PRO A 427 -6.83 22.20 -11.25
C PRO A 427 -7.78 23.25 -10.67
N ARG A 428 -9.01 23.39 -11.19
CA ARG A 428 -9.99 24.38 -10.69
C ARG A 428 -10.45 24.04 -9.26
N ASN A 429 -10.74 22.76 -9.00
CA ASN A 429 -11.27 22.33 -7.70
C ASN A 429 -10.17 21.78 -6.77
N VAL A 430 -8.94 21.63 -7.27
CA VAL A 430 -7.77 21.09 -6.57
C VAL A 430 -8.03 19.66 -6.09
N GLY A 431 -8.01 18.74 -7.04
CA GLY A 431 -8.26 17.32 -6.84
C GLY A 431 -8.33 16.59 -8.18
N PHE A 432 -8.97 15.43 -8.21
CA PHE A 432 -9.17 14.69 -9.45
C PHE A 432 -10.59 14.88 -10.00
N GLU A 433 -10.75 14.63 -11.31
CA GLU A 433 -12.07 14.53 -11.89
C GLU A 433 -12.80 13.30 -11.32
N THR A 434 -13.98 13.53 -10.74
CA THR A 434 -14.74 12.49 -10.05
C THR A 434 -16.20 12.39 -10.52
N GLN A 435 -16.63 13.29 -11.43
CA GLN A 435 -18.01 13.38 -11.91
C GLN A 435 -18.12 13.35 -13.43
N SER A 436 -17.03 13.49 -14.17
CA SER A 436 -17.00 13.40 -15.62
C SER A 436 -17.43 12.00 -16.11
N GLU A 437 -17.89 11.89 -17.34
CA GLU A 437 -18.29 10.60 -17.93
C GLU A 437 -17.13 9.59 -17.95
N PRO A 438 -15.88 9.97 -18.30
CA PRO A 438 -14.75 9.08 -18.17
C PRO A 438 -14.51 8.59 -16.74
N ALA A 439 -14.60 9.50 -15.75
CA ALA A 439 -14.45 9.13 -14.35
C ALA A 439 -15.55 8.17 -13.87
N ARG A 440 -16.79 8.33 -14.32
CA ARG A 440 -17.90 7.42 -14.00
C ARG A 440 -17.72 6.03 -14.61
N ARG A 441 -17.19 5.98 -15.84
CA ARG A 441 -16.96 4.72 -16.57
C ARG A 441 -15.79 3.93 -16.00
N ALA A 442 -14.69 4.61 -15.66
CA ALA A 442 -13.45 3.98 -15.21
C ALA A 442 -13.35 3.84 -13.69
N GLY A 443 -14.04 4.70 -12.93
CA GLY A 443 -13.87 4.85 -11.50
C GLY A 443 -14.76 3.93 -10.67
N PHE A 444 -14.34 3.77 -9.42
CA PHE A 444 -15.11 3.09 -8.37
C PHE A 444 -16.12 4.06 -7.74
N ARG A 445 -17.40 3.69 -7.71
CA ARG A 445 -18.45 4.48 -7.08
C ARG A 445 -18.25 4.52 -5.57
N PHE A 446 -18.00 5.72 -5.04
CA PHE A 446 -17.85 5.98 -3.62
C PHE A 446 -19.11 6.68 -3.08
N ASP A 447 -19.69 6.13 -2.02
CA ASP A 447 -20.88 6.66 -1.37
C ASP A 447 -20.57 6.99 0.10
N VAL A 448 -20.75 8.26 0.47
CA VAL A 448 -20.48 8.72 1.83
C VAL A 448 -21.49 8.20 2.86
N GLY A 449 -22.59 7.62 2.42
CA GLY A 449 -23.60 6.98 3.27
C GLY A 449 -23.19 5.59 3.74
N GLU A 450 -22.16 4.98 3.14
CA GLU A 450 -21.63 3.69 3.60
C GLU A 450 -20.82 3.86 4.90
N ARG A 451 -20.80 2.84 5.72
CA ARG A 451 -20.08 2.82 7.00
C ARG A 451 -18.58 3.10 6.79
N GLY A 452 -18.01 4.05 7.55
CA GLY A 452 -16.60 4.46 7.44
C GLY A 452 -16.30 5.41 6.28
N ASN A 453 -17.31 5.80 5.49
CA ASN A 453 -17.18 6.73 4.37
C ASN A 453 -17.69 8.15 4.69
N GLY A 454 -18.06 8.43 5.94
CA GLY A 454 -18.64 9.70 6.32
C GLY A 454 -17.74 10.91 5.96
N ASN A 455 -18.35 11.97 5.40
CA ASN A 455 -17.67 13.19 4.98
C ASN A 455 -17.96 14.41 5.87
N GLN A 456 -18.47 14.19 7.08
CA GLN A 456 -18.73 15.22 8.08
C GLN A 456 -17.42 15.74 8.71
N GLY A 457 -17.57 16.82 9.49
CA GLY A 457 -16.48 17.41 10.25
C GLY A 457 -15.51 18.27 9.43
N HIS A 458 -14.42 18.70 10.05
CA HIS A 458 -13.44 19.63 9.49
C HIS A 458 -14.13 20.87 8.85
N LEU A 459 -14.88 21.62 9.66
CA LEU A 459 -15.71 22.71 9.17
C LEU A 459 -14.96 24.04 9.04
N TYR A 460 -13.65 24.04 9.18
CA TYR A 460 -12.82 25.24 9.10
C TYR A 460 -12.85 25.82 7.69
N GLY A 461 -13.17 27.12 7.59
CA GLY A 461 -13.26 27.83 6.32
C GLY A 461 -14.54 27.60 5.50
N THR A 462 -15.50 26.84 6.03
CA THR A 462 -16.77 26.57 5.32
C THR A 462 -17.68 27.79 5.23
N ASP A 463 -17.54 28.74 6.14
CA ASP A 463 -18.27 30.01 6.26
C ASP A 463 -17.62 31.17 5.50
N LEU A 464 -16.43 30.97 4.95
CA LEU A 464 -15.72 31.98 4.16
C LEU A 464 -16.53 32.42 2.92
N PRO A 465 -16.51 33.72 2.56
CA PRO A 465 -17.04 34.19 1.29
C PRO A 465 -16.35 33.53 0.09
N ALA A 466 -17.06 33.39 -1.03
CA ALA A 466 -16.57 32.69 -2.22
C ALA A 466 -15.19 33.19 -2.70
N GLY A 467 -14.99 34.51 -2.77
CA GLY A 467 -13.70 35.10 -3.17
C GLY A 467 -12.54 34.74 -2.20
N GLN A 468 -12.82 34.60 -0.89
CA GLN A 468 -11.81 34.16 0.06
C GLN A 468 -11.51 32.66 -0.08
N LYS A 469 -12.51 31.83 -0.39
CA LYS A 469 -12.30 30.41 -0.71
C LYS A 469 -11.44 30.25 -1.96
N ASP A 470 -11.69 31.06 -3.02
CA ASP A 470 -10.90 31.04 -4.25
C ASP A 470 -9.44 31.44 -3.97
N ALA A 471 -9.23 32.52 -3.20
CA ALA A 471 -7.89 32.96 -2.80
C ALA A 471 -7.17 31.88 -1.94
N LEU A 472 -7.88 31.27 -0.99
CA LEU A 472 -7.33 30.20 -0.16
C LEU A 472 -6.91 28.98 -1.00
N LEU A 473 -7.72 28.56 -1.96
CA LEU A 473 -7.37 27.47 -2.88
C LEU A 473 -6.12 27.80 -3.70
N GLU A 474 -5.99 29.05 -4.15
CA GLU A 474 -4.81 29.49 -4.90
C GLU A 474 -3.54 29.43 -4.03
N TYR A 475 -3.63 29.84 -2.77
CA TYR A 475 -2.52 29.69 -1.82
C TYR A 475 -2.18 28.23 -1.55
N LEU A 476 -3.19 27.34 -1.34
CA LEU A 476 -2.96 25.94 -1.06
C LEU A 476 -2.23 25.19 -2.19
N ARG A 477 -2.34 25.68 -3.44
CA ARG A 477 -1.55 25.18 -4.58
C ARG A 477 -0.06 25.45 -4.44
N THR A 478 0.34 26.45 -3.68
CA THR A 478 1.74 26.86 -3.49
C THR A 478 2.45 26.05 -2.39
N LEU A 479 1.69 25.27 -1.60
CA LEU A 479 2.21 24.44 -0.54
C LEU A 479 2.65 23.05 -1.10
#